data_48836a18cf368d2dbb4fd65acaf45cd0
#
_entry.id   48836a18cf368d2dbb4fd65acaf45cd0
#
_cell.length_a   1.000
_cell.length_b   1.000
_cell.length_c   1.000
_cell.angle_alpha   90.00
_cell.angle_beta   90.00
_cell.angle_gamma   90.00
#
_symmetry.space_group_name_H-M   'P 1'
#
loop_
_entity.id
_entity.type
_entity.pdbx_description
1 polymer ?
#
loop_
_entity_poly.entity_id
_entity_poly.type
_entity_poly.pdbx_seq_one_letter_code
_entity_poly.pdbx_strand_id
1 'polypeptide(L)'
;MKNLKKYLIIVLVIIIVSAGIATYILLNRNTETASLQKIRVNEVTRSVFYAPQYVAISKGYFAGEGLEIELTTGQGADKVMTAVLANQSDIGFAGPEASIYVYNEGKEDYTQVFAQMTQKDGSFLVSKEKTDNFSWQDLKGKTVIPGRKGGVPYMTFEYVLKQNGLDPKKDLVLDDSIKFDLMAGAFAGGNAEYVTLFEPTASATEKAGKGYIVASVGEASGEIPYTAYFAKKSYIEKNPNIIQGFTNAIYKGEQWVKSHSAKEIAEAIVDFFPDTDLTMLEAALQSYIDIDAWRDNPVLKQESFALLQKVMKEAGELEKEADYGKVVNNSFAEKAIQKLGK
;
A
#
# COMPACT_ATOMS: atom_id res chain seq x y z
N MET A 1 -32.29 42.52 60.61
CA MET A 1 -32.20 42.76 59.14
C MET A 1 -30.79 42.90 58.61
N LYS A 2 -29.83 43.52 59.33
CA LYS A 2 -28.42 43.66 58.80
C LYS A 2 -27.68 42.34 58.62
N ASN A 3 -27.90 41.34 59.43
CA ASN A 3 -27.19 40.05 59.34
C ASN A 3 -27.75 39.15 58.18
N LEU A 4 -29.02 39.25 57.87
CA LEU A 4 -29.64 38.47 56.78
C LEU A 4 -29.09 38.89 55.39
N LYS A 5 -28.86 40.22 55.18
CA LYS A 5 -28.21 40.73 53.97
C LYS A 5 -26.76 40.25 53.80
N LYS A 6 -26.01 40.14 54.87
CA LYS A 6 -24.64 39.60 54.83
C LYS A 6 -24.60 38.12 54.44
N TYR A 7 -25.51 37.30 54.99
CA TYR A 7 -25.61 35.88 54.62
C TYR A 7 -26.02 35.67 53.15
N LEU A 8 -26.97 36.50 52.67
CA LEU A 8 -27.37 36.46 51.26
C LEU A 8 -26.21 36.80 50.29
N ILE A 9 -25.39 37.79 50.64
CA ILE A 9 -24.22 38.17 49.82
C ILE A 9 -23.16 37.04 49.83
N ILE A 10 -22.93 36.40 50.97
CA ILE A 10 -21.95 35.28 51.08
C ILE A 10 -22.44 34.07 50.22
N VAL A 11 -23.74 33.75 50.31
CA VAL A 11 -24.29 32.65 49.49
C VAL A 11 -24.22 32.95 47.99
N LEU A 12 -24.47 34.20 47.58
CA LEU A 12 -24.39 34.59 46.17
C LEU A 12 -22.93 34.51 45.66
N VAL A 13 -21.93 34.90 46.45
CA VAL A 13 -20.51 34.77 46.08
C VAL A 13 -20.09 33.32 45.96
N ILE A 14 -20.54 32.44 46.85
CA ILE A 14 -20.25 30.99 46.77
C ILE A 14 -20.85 30.39 45.52
N ILE A 15 -22.08 30.77 45.13
CA ILE A 15 -22.70 30.29 43.86
C ILE A 15 -21.93 30.77 42.65
N ILE A 16 -21.50 32.03 42.60
CA ILE A 16 -20.71 32.57 41.47
C ILE A 16 -19.35 31.87 41.36
N VAL A 17 -18.65 31.65 42.47
CA VAL A 17 -17.36 30.97 42.51
C VAL A 17 -17.52 29.49 42.08
N SER A 18 -18.55 28.79 42.58
CA SER A 18 -18.79 27.41 42.20
C SER A 18 -19.19 27.27 40.73
N ALA A 19 -19.98 28.21 40.18
CA ALA A 19 -20.31 28.26 38.74
C ALA A 19 -19.05 28.55 37.90
N GLY A 20 -18.19 29.47 38.34
CA GLY A 20 -16.90 29.76 37.67
C GLY A 20 -15.95 28.56 37.65
N ILE A 21 -15.85 27.82 38.77
CA ILE A 21 -15.04 26.61 38.87
C ILE A 21 -15.62 25.49 37.97
N ALA A 22 -16.94 25.32 37.98
CA ALA A 22 -17.61 24.33 37.11
C ALA A 22 -17.39 24.64 35.60
N THR A 23 -17.52 25.93 35.23
CA THR A 23 -17.26 26.38 33.85
C THR A 23 -15.77 26.18 33.46
N TYR A 24 -14.86 26.51 34.38
CA TYR A 24 -13.40 26.30 34.19
C TYR A 24 -13.05 24.81 34.03
N ILE A 25 -13.66 23.92 34.83
CA ILE A 25 -13.48 22.48 34.75
C ILE A 25 -14.07 21.95 33.43
N LEU A 26 -15.25 22.44 32.99
CA LEU A 26 -15.88 22.06 31.72
C LEU A 26 -15.08 22.54 30.50
N LEU A 27 -14.53 23.75 30.54
CA LEU A 27 -13.68 24.30 29.49
C LEU A 27 -12.32 23.56 29.40
N ASN A 28 -11.72 23.18 30.54
CA ASN A 28 -10.47 22.44 30.56
C ASN A 28 -10.63 20.92 30.34
N ARG A 29 -11.81 20.36 30.51
CA ARG A 29 -12.07 18.94 30.21
C ARG A 29 -11.99 18.61 28.71
N ASN A 30 -12.07 19.62 27.84
CA ASN A 30 -12.02 19.45 26.39
C ASN A 30 -10.61 19.60 25.77
N THR A 31 -9.53 19.67 26.57
CA THR A 31 -8.16 19.82 26.07
C THR A 31 -7.20 18.71 26.53
N GLU A 32 -7.68 17.54 26.93
CA GLU A 32 -6.86 16.35 26.75
C GLU A 32 -6.86 16.06 25.25
N THR A 33 -5.84 16.54 24.55
CA THR A 33 -5.48 15.99 23.23
C THR A 33 -5.28 14.50 23.46
N ALA A 34 -6.29 13.69 23.09
CA ALA A 34 -6.17 12.25 23.15
C ALA A 34 -4.88 11.89 22.40
N SER A 35 -3.93 11.30 23.10
CA SER A 35 -2.67 10.89 22.48
C SER A 35 -3.01 9.91 21.36
N LEU A 36 -2.55 10.23 20.15
CA LEU A 36 -2.75 9.34 18.99
C LEU A 36 -2.11 7.98 19.29
N GLN A 37 -2.80 6.92 18.94
CA GLN A 37 -2.24 5.58 19.08
C GLN A 37 -1.25 5.31 17.96
N LYS A 38 0.01 5.02 18.30
CA LYS A 38 1.06 4.67 17.35
C LYS A 38 0.82 3.30 16.76
N ILE A 39 0.86 3.22 15.43
CA ILE A 39 0.72 2.00 14.64
C ILE A 39 1.96 1.87 13.75
N ARG A 40 2.70 0.79 13.96
CA ARG A 40 3.90 0.47 13.17
C ARG A 40 3.48 -0.22 11.88
N VAL A 41 3.67 0.48 10.75
CA VAL A 41 3.38 -0.03 9.41
C VAL A 41 4.68 -0.29 8.69
N ASN A 42 4.81 -1.46 8.07
CA ASN A 42 5.95 -1.82 7.24
C ASN A 42 5.49 -1.98 5.79
N GLU A 43 5.99 -1.14 4.89
CA GLU A 43 5.73 -1.20 3.45
C GLU A 43 6.89 -1.88 2.71
N VAL A 44 6.62 -2.45 1.52
CA VAL A 44 7.65 -3.12 0.70
C VAL A 44 8.76 -2.18 0.29
N THR A 45 8.41 -1.00 -0.20
CA THR A 45 9.34 0.02 -0.70
C THR A 45 8.69 1.39 -0.65
N ARG A 46 9.49 2.46 -0.74
CA ARG A 46 8.98 3.81 -0.96
C ARG A 46 8.66 3.99 -2.44
N SER A 47 7.37 4.10 -2.80
CA SER A 47 6.95 4.26 -4.19
C SER A 47 5.67 5.09 -4.30
N VAL A 48 5.58 5.93 -5.33
CA VAL A 48 4.35 6.67 -5.68
C VAL A 48 3.19 5.73 -6.01
N PHE A 49 3.46 4.46 -6.24
CA PHE A 49 2.44 3.40 -6.35
C PHE A 49 1.57 3.26 -5.10
N TYR A 50 2.04 3.78 -3.97
CA TYR A 50 1.32 3.78 -2.69
C TYR A 50 0.73 5.17 -2.35
N ALA A 51 0.49 6.02 -3.35
CA ALA A 51 -0.01 7.38 -3.18
C ALA A 51 -1.23 7.49 -2.25
N PRO A 52 -2.27 6.62 -2.29
CA PRO A 52 -3.39 6.71 -1.36
C PRO A 52 -2.99 6.62 0.13
N GLN A 53 -1.95 5.82 0.47
CA GLN A 53 -1.41 5.74 1.83
C GLN A 53 -0.78 7.06 2.26
N TYR A 54 0.09 7.63 1.41
CA TYR A 54 0.78 8.89 1.73
C TYR A 54 -0.19 10.06 1.81
N VAL A 55 -1.20 10.09 0.93
CA VAL A 55 -2.31 11.05 1.02
C VAL A 55 -3.06 10.89 2.33
N ALA A 56 -3.37 9.66 2.76
CA ALA A 56 -4.06 9.43 4.02
C ALA A 56 -3.25 9.93 5.23
N ILE A 57 -1.91 9.83 5.17
CA ILE A 57 -1.01 10.38 6.20
C ILE A 57 -0.99 11.90 6.12
N SER A 58 -0.68 12.49 4.96
CA SER A 58 -0.50 13.95 4.80
C SER A 58 -1.78 14.76 5.03
N LYS A 59 -2.95 14.19 4.67
CA LYS A 59 -4.25 14.81 4.92
C LYS A 59 -4.79 14.56 6.33
N GLY A 60 -4.03 13.88 7.19
CA GLY A 60 -4.40 13.62 8.58
C GLY A 60 -5.58 12.65 8.75
N TYR A 61 -5.88 11.81 7.75
CA TYR A 61 -7.01 10.87 7.85
C TYR A 61 -6.80 9.82 8.93
N PHE A 62 -5.56 9.37 9.15
CA PHE A 62 -5.22 8.50 10.28
C PHE A 62 -5.36 9.22 11.62
N ALA A 63 -4.87 10.46 11.72
CA ALA A 63 -5.02 11.27 12.94
C ALA A 63 -6.50 11.52 13.28
N GLY A 64 -7.35 11.72 12.28
CA GLY A 64 -8.80 11.81 12.44
C GLY A 64 -9.48 10.54 12.96
N GLU A 65 -8.84 9.40 12.84
CA GLU A 65 -9.27 8.11 13.41
C GLU A 65 -8.52 7.79 14.73
N GLY A 66 -7.75 8.74 15.28
CA GLY A 66 -6.99 8.58 16.53
C GLY A 66 -5.67 7.82 16.37
N LEU A 67 -5.14 7.69 15.15
CA LEU A 67 -3.95 6.89 14.83
C LEU A 67 -2.78 7.78 14.37
N GLU A 68 -1.56 7.44 14.82
CA GLU A 68 -0.29 7.97 14.35
C GLU A 68 0.47 6.84 13.63
N ILE A 69 0.82 7.03 12.37
CA ILE A 69 1.50 6.01 11.56
C ILE A 69 3.02 6.15 11.70
N GLU A 70 3.66 5.12 12.21
CA GLU A 70 5.11 4.94 12.19
C GLU A 70 5.47 4.04 11.01
N LEU A 71 5.86 4.67 9.88
CA LEU A 71 6.07 4.00 8.60
C LEU A 71 7.53 3.60 8.42
N THR A 72 7.77 2.32 8.16
CA THR A 72 9.09 1.75 7.87
C THR A 72 9.07 0.99 6.54
N THR A 73 10.23 0.81 5.91
CA THR A 73 10.38 0.16 4.61
C THR A 73 11.15 -1.15 4.75
N GLY A 74 10.54 -2.28 4.34
CA GLY A 74 11.09 -3.62 4.50
C GLY A 74 12.04 -4.08 3.39
N GLN A 75 11.97 -3.48 2.20
CA GLN A 75 12.75 -3.87 1.01
C GLN A 75 12.43 -5.29 0.52
N GLY A 76 11.13 -5.65 0.51
CA GLY A 76 10.62 -6.91 0.02
C GLY A 76 9.44 -7.45 0.84
N ALA A 77 8.49 -8.13 0.18
CA ALA A 77 7.28 -8.66 0.83
C ALA A 77 7.60 -9.71 1.91
N ASP A 78 8.64 -10.53 1.70
CA ASP A 78 9.15 -11.51 2.66
C ASP A 78 9.66 -10.86 3.96
N LYS A 79 10.34 -9.73 3.85
CA LYS A 79 10.83 -8.98 5.02
C LYS A 79 9.71 -8.25 5.74
N VAL A 80 8.74 -7.68 5.01
CA VAL A 80 7.52 -7.11 5.59
C VAL A 80 6.77 -8.17 6.38
N MET A 81 6.53 -9.34 5.80
CA MET A 81 5.87 -10.45 6.47
C MET A 81 6.65 -10.91 7.71
N THR A 82 7.97 -11.04 7.61
CA THR A 82 8.84 -11.39 8.75
C THR A 82 8.70 -10.39 9.89
N ALA A 83 8.68 -9.09 9.61
CA ALA A 83 8.53 -8.05 10.62
C ALA A 83 7.17 -8.14 11.34
N VAL A 84 6.08 -8.42 10.61
CA VAL A 84 4.74 -8.61 11.19
C VAL A 84 4.69 -9.87 12.06
N LEU A 85 5.19 -11.00 11.57
CA LEU A 85 5.19 -12.25 12.33
C LEU A 85 6.06 -12.17 13.61
N ALA A 86 7.16 -11.40 13.54
CA ALA A 86 8.04 -11.14 14.69
C ALA A 86 7.54 -10.04 15.65
N ASN A 87 6.36 -9.45 15.43
CA ASN A 87 5.81 -8.31 16.18
C ASN A 87 6.69 -7.04 16.15
N GLN A 88 7.54 -6.90 15.15
CA GLN A 88 8.31 -5.69 14.89
C GLN A 88 7.44 -4.61 14.21
N SER A 89 6.41 -5.04 13.48
CA SER A 89 5.38 -4.20 12.89
C SER A 89 3.99 -4.74 13.23
N ASP A 90 3.01 -3.85 13.33
CA ASP A 90 1.62 -4.19 13.65
C ASP A 90 0.86 -4.55 12.38
N ILE A 91 1.13 -3.81 11.30
CA ILE A 91 0.51 -3.95 9.99
C ILE A 91 1.60 -4.06 8.93
N GLY A 92 1.46 -5.01 8.03
CA GLY A 92 2.25 -5.16 6.82
C GLY A 92 1.51 -4.61 5.61
N PHE A 93 2.24 -4.00 4.69
CA PHE A 93 1.73 -3.52 3.42
C PHE A 93 2.58 -4.08 2.29
N ALA A 94 2.09 -5.16 1.67
CA ALA A 94 2.80 -5.94 0.66
C ALA A 94 1.81 -6.74 -0.20
N GLY A 95 2.31 -7.58 -1.09
CA GLY A 95 1.47 -8.47 -1.87
C GLY A 95 0.73 -9.49 -1.00
N PRO A 96 -0.56 -9.76 -1.28
CA PRO A 96 -1.38 -10.70 -0.50
C PRO A 96 -0.92 -12.15 -0.62
N GLU A 97 -0.05 -12.49 -1.59
CA GLU A 97 0.59 -13.81 -1.70
C GLU A 97 1.36 -14.17 -0.43
N ALA A 98 1.95 -13.19 0.24
CA ALA A 98 2.68 -13.42 1.48
C ALA A 98 1.77 -14.01 2.58
N SER A 99 0.51 -13.56 2.66
CA SER A 99 -0.48 -14.13 3.59
C SER A 99 -0.93 -15.53 3.17
N ILE A 100 -1.01 -15.81 1.86
CA ILE A 100 -1.31 -17.14 1.32
C ILE A 100 -0.21 -18.13 1.73
N TYR A 101 1.06 -17.76 1.56
CA TYR A 101 2.19 -18.62 1.97
C TYR A 101 2.14 -18.96 3.47
N VAL A 102 1.98 -17.94 4.32
CA VAL A 102 1.95 -18.12 5.78
C VAL A 102 0.75 -18.98 6.22
N TYR A 103 -0.42 -18.79 5.60
CA TYR A 103 -1.58 -19.62 5.86
C TYR A 103 -1.32 -21.10 5.51
N ASN A 104 -0.69 -21.35 4.37
CA ASN A 104 -0.40 -22.71 3.90
C ASN A 104 0.70 -23.43 4.72
N GLU A 105 1.54 -22.66 5.46
CA GLU A 105 2.45 -23.26 6.46
C GLU A 105 1.72 -23.85 7.68
N GLY A 106 0.41 -23.66 7.80
CA GLY A 106 -0.40 -24.24 8.87
C GLY A 106 -0.25 -23.58 10.24
N LYS A 107 0.27 -22.35 10.30
CA LYS A 107 0.36 -21.59 11.55
C LYS A 107 -1.03 -21.17 12.04
N GLU A 108 -1.29 -21.29 13.33
CA GLU A 108 -2.58 -20.90 13.93
C GLU A 108 -2.79 -19.39 13.88
N ASP A 109 -1.74 -18.58 14.15
CA ASP A 109 -1.75 -17.12 14.11
C ASP A 109 -1.18 -16.61 12.79
N TYR A 110 -1.79 -17.02 11.68
CA TYR A 110 -1.48 -16.53 10.34
C TYR A 110 -1.94 -15.09 10.15
N THR A 111 -1.52 -14.45 9.04
CA THR A 111 -1.95 -13.09 8.70
C THR A 111 -3.23 -13.11 7.88
N GLN A 112 -4.10 -12.12 8.13
CA GLN A 112 -5.28 -11.86 7.32
C GLN A 112 -5.14 -10.52 6.60
N VAL A 113 -5.51 -10.51 5.32
CA VAL A 113 -5.66 -9.30 4.52
C VAL A 113 -6.98 -8.65 4.90
N PHE A 114 -6.95 -7.35 5.24
CA PHE A 114 -8.15 -6.61 5.66
C PHE A 114 -8.47 -5.38 4.80
N ALA A 115 -7.53 -4.96 3.92
CA ALA A 115 -7.75 -3.88 2.97
C ALA A 115 -6.82 -4.03 1.77
N GLN A 116 -7.34 -3.89 0.55
CA GLN A 116 -6.58 -3.86 -0.70
C GLN A 116 -6.41 -2.41 -1.15
N MET A 117 -5.23 -2.04 -1.70
CA MET A 117 -4.99 -0.71 -2.24
C MET A 117 -4.79 -0.71 -3.75
N THR A 118 -3.96 -1.62 -4.28
CA THR A 118 -3.63 -1.63 -5.71
C THR A 118 -4.22 -2.85 -6.39
N GLN A 119 -4.68 -2.68 -7.63
CA GLN A 119 -5.42 -3.69 -8.37
C GLN A 119 -4.73 -4.18 -9.63
N LYS A 120 -3.59 -3.59 -10.00
CA LYS A 120 -2.76 -3.98 -11.13
C LYS A 120 -1.30 -4.01 -10.73
N ASP A 121 -0.47 -4.65 -11.53
CA ASP A 121 0.99 -4.56 -11.39
C ASP A 121 1.43 -3.11 -11.59
N GLY A 122 2.26 -2.60 -10.69
CA GLY A 122 2.77 -1.23 -10.75
C GLY A 122 4.10 -1.11 -11.49
N SER A 123 4.61 -2.18 -12.10
CA SER A 123 5.89 -2.13 -12.79
C SER A 123 5.75 -1.81 -14.27
N PHE A 124 6.77 -1.14 -14.78
CA PHE A 124 6.95 -0.82 -16.18
C PHE A 124 8.16 -1.60 -16.71
N LEU A 125 8.03 -2.15 -17.89
CA LEU A 125 9.14 -2.79 -18.60
C LEU A 125 10.01 -1.69 -19.23
N VAL A 126 11.27 -1.68 -18.85
CA VAL A 126 12.29 -0.73 -19.35
C VAL A 126 13.28 -1.48 -20.21
N SER A 127 13.50 -1.00 -21.44
CA SER A 127 14.44 -1.54 -22.42
C SER A 127 15.74 -0.73 -22.45
N LYS A 128 16.87 -1.36 -22.73
CA LYS A 128 18.13 -0.67 -23.06
C LYS A 128 18.03 0.13 -24.35
N GLU A 129 17.28 -0.36 -25.30
CA GLU A 129 17.13 0.22 -26.62
C GLU A 129 15.77 0.90 -26.77
N LYS A 130 15.76 2.04 -27.44
CA LYS A 130 14.52 2.73 -27.78
C LYS A 130 13.77 1.96 -28.87
N THR A 131 12.48 1.74 -28.66
CA THR A 131 11.57 1.21 -29.67
C THR A 131 10.25 1.96 -29.63
N ASP A 132 9.69 2.24 -30.82
CA ASP A 132 8.36 2.89 -30.96
C ASP A 132 7.24 1.85 -31.10
N ASN A 133 7.58 0.55 -31.31
CA ASN A 133 6.64 -0.53 -31.56
C ASN A 133 7.06 -1.79 -30.79
N PHE A 134 7.03 -1.71 -29.45
CA PHE A 134 7.33 -2.87 -28.63
C PHE A 134 6.27 -3.97 -28.76
N SER A 135 6.75 -5.20 -28.87
CA SER A 135 5.94 -6.42 -28.76
C SER A 135 6.53 -7.34 -27.68
N TRP A 136 5.69 -8.02 -26.92
CA TRP A 136 6.18 -9.01 -25.93
C TRP A 136 7.05 -10.09 -26.57
N GLN A 137 6.88 -10.38 -27.87
CA GLN A 137 7.74 -11.31 -28.63
C GLN A 137 9.17 -10.84 -28.78
N ASP A 138 9.45 -9.53 -28.61
CA ASP A 138 10.81 -8.97 -28.67
C ASP A 138 11.67 -9.42 -27.48
N LEU A 139 11.05 -9.97 -26.43
CA LEU A 139 11.78 -10.53 -25.29
C LEU A 139 12.38 -11.91 -25.58
N LYS A 140 12.10 -12.52 -26.74
CA LYS A 140 12.62 -13.83 -27.08
C LYS A 140 14.14 -13.82 -27.23
N GLY A 141 14.83 -14.68 -26.49
CA GLY A 141 16.30 -14.74 -26.42
C GLY A 141 16.97 -13.65 -25.57
N LYS A 142 16.19 -12.81 -24.88
CA LYS A 142 16.68 -11.69 -24.09
C LYS A 142 16.83 -12.05 -22.62
N THR A 143 17.65 -11.26 -21.92
CA THR A 143 17.78 -11.30 -20.47
C THR A 143 16.94 -10.17 -19.85
N VAL A 144 16.08 -10.53 -18.92
CA VAL A 144 15.20 -9.60 -18.19
C VAL A 144 15.47 -9.73 -16.69
N ILE A 145 15.53 -8.60 -15.96
CA ILE A 145 15.52 -8.55 -14.49
C ILE A 145 14.07 -8.30 -14.04
N PRO A 146 13.32 -9.34 -13.62
CA PRO A 146 11.88 -9.21 -13.36
C PRO A 146 11.53 -9.04 -11.88
N GLY A 147 12.53 -8.97 -11.01
CA GLY A 147 12.38 -9.01 -9.55
C GLY A 147 12.58 -10.41 -8.97
N ARG A 148 12.23 -10.57 -7.69
CA ARG A 148 12.48 -11.79 -6.92
C ARG A 148 11.45 -12.87 -7.25
N LYS A 149 11.91 -14.07 -7.55
CA LYS A 149 11.06 -15.26 -7.72
C LYS A 149 10.15 -15.47 -6.50
N GLY A 150 8.91 -15.88 -6.73
CA GLY A 150 7.88 -16.09 -5.71
C GLY A 150 7.23 -14.80 -5.17
N GLY A 151 7.65 -13.61 -5.62
CA GLY A 151 6.94 -12.35 -5.38
C GLY A 151 5.92 -12.06 -6.47
N VAL A 152 4.86 -11.29 -6.15
CA VAL A 152 3.83 -10.91 -7.13
C VAL A 152 4.40 -10.29 -8.39
N PRO A 153 5.41 -9.37 -8.35
CA PRO A 153 5.99 -8.79 -9.57
C PRO A 153 6.51 -9.85 -10.54
N TYR A 154 7.32 -10.78 -10.04
CA TYR A 154 7.90 -11.86 -10.84
C TYR A 154 6.81 -12.77 -11.43
N MET A 155 5.89 -13.23 -10.60
CA MET A 155 4.82 -14.15 -11.03
C MET A 155 3.85 -13.49 -12.02
N THR A 156 3.55 -12.20 -11.84
CA THR A 156 2.72 -11.43 -12.78
C THR A 156 3.43 -11.26 -14.12
N PHE A 157 4.74 -10.97 -14.10
CA PHE A 157 5.52 -10.88 -15.32
C PHE A 157 5.55 -12.21 -16.08
N GLU A 158 5.79 -13.35 -15.39
CA GLU A 158 5.67 -14.68 -16.02
C GLU A 158 4.28 -14.94 -16.60
N TYR A 159 3.22 -14.52 -15.89
CA TYR A 159 1.85 -14.63 -16.37
C TYR A 159 1.65 -13.84 -17.68
N VAL A 160 2.12 -12.59 -17.73
CA VAL A 160 2.07 -11.76 -18.96
C VAL A 160 2.83 -12.42 -20.10
N LEU A 161 4.02 -12.96 -19.86
CA LEU A 161 4.79 -13.69 -20.88
C LEU A 161 3.97 -14.85 -21.45
N LYS A 162 3.39 -15.68 -20.59
CA LYS A 162 2.56 -16.83 -20.99
C LYS A 162 1.31 -16.41 -21.78
N GLN A 163 0.61 -15.35 -21.35
CA GLN A 163 -0.54 -14.80 -22.07
C GLN A 163 -0.16 -14.33 -23.49
N ASN A 164 1.09 -13.91 -23.70
CA ASN A 164 1.63 -13.51 -24.98
C ASN A 164 2.34 -14.66 -25.73
N GLY A 165 2.16 -15.92 -25.31
CA GLY A 165 2.69 -17.09 -26.01
C GLY A 165 4.18 -17.35 -25.83
N LEU A 166 4.81 -16.76 -24.80
CA LEU A 166 6.19 -17.01 -24.42
C LEU A 166 6.28 -18.02 -23.26
N ASP A 167 7.21 -18.95 -23.35
CA ASP A 167 7.60 -19.82 -22.24
C ASP A 167 8.72 -19.14 -21.42
N PRO A 168 8.44 -18.64 -20.19
CA PRO A 168 9.41 -17.91 -19.39
C PRO A 168 10.66 -18.74 -19.04
N LYS A 169 10.59 -20.08 -19.18
CA LYS A 169 11.72 -20.99 -18.88
C LYS A 169 12.57 -21.35 -20.10
N LYS A 170 12.09 -21.07 -21.32
CA LYS A 170 12.76 -21.49 -22.57
C LYS A 170 13.05 -20.33 -23.51
N ASP A 171 12.14 -19.36 -23.57
CA ASP A 171 12.19 -18.33 -24.61
C ASP A 171 13.06 -17.13 -24.22
N LEU A 172 13.38 -16.95 -22.93
CA LEU A 172 14.19 -15.82 -22.43
C LEU A 172 14.89 -16.21 -21.12
N VAL A 173 15.79 -15.35 -20.64
CA VAL A 173 16.48 -15.51 -19.35
C VAL A 173 15.86 -14.55 -18.35
N LEU A 174 15.30 -15.06 -17.25
CA LEU A 174 14.85 -14.27 -16.11
C LEU A 174 15.92 -14.29 -15.02
N ASP A 175 16.60 -13.16 -14.82
CA ASP A 175 17.60 -13.01 -13.76
C ASP A 175 16.94 -12.51 -12.48
N ASP A 176 16.56 -13.46 -11.62
CA ASP A 176 15.92 -13.23 -10.31
C ASP A 176 16.91 -13.10 -9.15
N SER A 177 18.22 -13.10 -9.44
CA SER A 177 19.30 -13.00 -8.44
C SER A 177 19.47 -11.58 -7.89
N ILE A 178 18.95 -10.56 -8.59
CA ILE A 178 19.12 -9.15 -8.25
C ILE A 178 18.09 -8.72 -7.20
N LYS A 179 18.57 -8.12 -6.11
CA LYS A 179 17.69 -7.58 -5.08
C LYS A 179 16.89 -6.39 -5.61
N PHE A 180 15.68 -6.22 -5.11
CA PHE A 180 14.70 -5.23 -5.58
C PHE A 180 15.30 -3.81 -5.65
N ASP A 181 15.97 -3.36 -4.61
CA ASP A 181 16.60 -2.04 -4.49
C ASP A 181 17.81 -1.83 -5.42
N LEU A 182 18.36 -2.91 -5.98
CA LEU A 182 19.53 -2.87 -6.86
C LEU A 182 19.17 -3.03 -8.35
N MET A 183 17.94 -3.32 -8.71
CA MET A 183 17.53 -3.69 -10.07
C MET A 183 17.86 -2.60 -11.10
N ALA A 184 17.54 -1.33 -10.81
CA ALA A 184 17.83 -0.22 -11.73
C ALA A 184 19.32 -0.02 -11.97
N GLY A 185 20.14 -0.12 -10.90
CA GLY A 185 21.59 -0.02 -10.98
C GLY A 185 22.21 -1.19 -11.75
N ALA A 186 21.78 -2.42 -11.48
CA ALA A 186 22.21 -3.62 -12.17
C ALA A 186 21.84 -3.58 -13.67
N PHE A 187 20.64 -3.12 -13.99
CA PHE A 187 20.23 -2.89 -15.37
C PHE A 187 21.11 -1.83 -16.04
N ALA A 188 21.28 -0.65 -15.44
CA ALA A 188 22.04 0.45 -16.03
C ALA A 188 23.50 0.07 -16.34
N GLY A 189 24.16 -0.70 -15.46
CA GLY A 189 25.57 -1.11 -15.58
C GLY A 189 25.81 -2.51 -16.12
N GLY A 190 24.77 -3.34 -16.23
CA GLY A 190 24.88 -4.76 -16.60
C GLY A 190 24.52 -5.06 -18.06
N ASN A 191 24.37 -6.35 -18.34
CA ASN A 191 24.10 -6.88 -19.69
C ASN A 191 22.63 -7.24 -19.92
N ALA A 192 21.75 -7.14 -18.91
CA ALA A 192 20.33 -7.38 -19.11
C ALA A 192 19.74 -6.35 -20.10
N GLU A 193 18.99 -6.80 -21.09
CA GLU A 193 18.37 -5.93 -22.08
C GLU A 193 17.10 -5.27 -21.58
N TYR A 194 16.45 -5.90 -20.59
CA TYR A 194 15.20 -5.39 -20.00
C TYR A 194 15.20 -5.52 -18.48
N VAL A 195 14.39 -4.66 -17.85
CA VAL A 195 14.12 -4.71 -16.40
C VAL A 195 12.69 -4.26 -16.14
N THR A 196 12.05 -4.80 -15.12
CA THR A 196 10.78 -4.25 -14.60
C THR A 196 11.09 -3.30 -13.46
N LEU A 197 10.63 -2.05 -13.55
CA LEU A 197 10.84 -1.01 -12.52
C LEU A 197 9.52 -0.36 -12.15
N PHE A 198 9.41 0.04 -10.89
CA PHE A 198 8.29 0.85 -10.40
C PHE A 198 8.61 2.34 -10.54
N GLU A 199 7.56 3.17 -10.57
CA GLU A 199 7.74 4.62 -10.46
C GLU A 199 8.08 5.05 -9.02
N PRO A 200 8.91 6.08 -8.83
CA PRO A 200 9.49 6.97 -9.87
C PRO A 200 10.78 6.45 -10.49
N THR A 201 11.24 5.22 -10.16
CA THR A 201 12.54 4.69 -10.60
C THR A 201 12.56 4.41 -12.11
N ALA A 202 11.43 3.99 -12.70
CA ALA A 202 11.32 3.78 -14.15
C ALA A 202 11.56 5.09 -14.90
N SER A 203 10.81 6.15 -14.59
CA SER A 203 10.99 7.48 -15.17
C SER A 203 12.38 8.08 -14.89
N ALA A 204 12.94 7.87 -13.70
CA ALA A 204 14.29 8.34 -13.38
C ALA A 204 15.35 7.63 -14.25
N THR A 205 15.18 6.34 -14.52
CA THR A 205 16.07 5.55 -15.39
C THR A 205 16.02 6.08 -16.84
N GLU A 206 14.81 6.39 -17.33
CA GLU A 206 14.61 6.96 -18.66
C GLU A 206 15.19 8.38 -18.76
N LYS A 207 14.89 9.26 -17.79
CA LYS A 207 15.43 10.64 -17.73
C LYS A 207 16.95 10.65 -17.69
N ALA A 208 17.56 9.66 -17.04
CA ALA A 208 19.01 9.49 -17.01
C ALA A 208 19.60 8.93 -18.34
N GLY A 209 18.76 8.62 -19.32
CA GLY A 209 19.18 8.03 -20.61
C GLY A 209 19.78 6.62 -20.45
N LYS A 210 19.35 5.88 -19.42
CA LYS A 210 19.83 4.52 -19.12
C LYS A 210 18.92 3.42 -19.62
N GLY A 211 17.71 3.78 -20.08
CA GLY A 211 16.71 2.90 -20.65
C GLY A 211 15.48 3.66 -21.11
N TYR A 212 14.52 2.96 -21.68
CA TYR A 212 13.29 3.49 -22.22
C TYR A 212 12.11 2.67 -21.72
N ILE A 213 11.09 3.30 -21.18
CA ILE A 213 9.84 2.62 -20.82
C ILE A 213 9.14 2.18 -22.10
N VAL A 214 8.88 0.86 -22.25
CA VAL A 214 8.31 0.27 -23.46
C VAL A 214 6.94 -0.37 -23.25
N ALA A 215 6.60 -0.75 -22.02
CA ALA A 215 5.29 -1.33 -21.71
C ALA A 215 4.96 -1.20 -20.21
N SER A 216 3.67 -1.23 -19.90
CA SER A 216 3.17 -1.44 -18.52
C SER A 216 2.86 -2.93 -18.32
N VAL A 217 3.46 -3.53 -17.30
CA VAL A 217 3.13 -4.92 -16.91
C VAL A 217 1.71 -4.98 -16.37
N GLY A 218 1.25 -3.95 -15.63
CA GLY A 218 -0.10 -3.88 -15.09
C GLY A 218 -1.20 -3.73 -16.12
N GLU A 219 -0.94 -3.03 -17.22
CA GLU A 219 -1.88 -2.98 -18.35
C GLU A 219 -1.99 -4.35 -19.03
N ALA A 220 -0.86 -5.01 -19.24
CA ALA A 220 -0.80 -6.32 -19.87
C ALA A 220 -1.38 -7.46 -19.01
N SER A 221 -1.23 -7.40 -17.69
CA SER A 221 -1.73 -8.44 -16.77
C SER A 221 -3.22 -8.32 -16.47
N GLY A 222 -3.78 -7.11 -16.61
CA GLY A 222 -5.13 -6.81 -16.13
C GLY A 222 -5.23 -6.71 -14.61
N GLU A 223 -6.45 -6.86 -14.07
CA GLU A 223 -6.73 -6.73 -12.62
C GLU A 223 -6.20 -7.94 -11.84
N ILE A 224 -5.10 -7.75 -11.11
CA ILE A 224 -4.54 -8.71 -10.16
C ILE A 224 -4.37 -7.98 -8.81
N PRO A 225 -4.84 -8.52 -7.66
CA PRO A 225 -4.63 -7.87 -6.37
C PRO A 225 -3.14 -7.85 -6.07
N TYR A 226 -2.58 -6.62 -6.03
CA TYR A 226 -1.13 -6.49 -6.06
C TYR A 226 -0.53 -6.08 -4.71
N THR A 227 -1.08 -5.05 -4.06
CA THR A 227 -0.66 -4.65 -2.72
C THR A 227 -1.86 -4.47 -1.80
N ALA A 228 -1.75 -5.05 -0.60
CA ALA A 228 -2.81 -5.06 0.39
C ALA A 228 -2.23 -4.93 1.81
N TYR A 229 -3.06 -4.49 2.75
CA TYR A 229 -2.74 -4.45 4.16
C TYR A 229 -3.14 -5.74 4.84
N PHE A 230 -2.23 -6.26 5.65
CA PHE A 230 -2.45 -7.45 6.46
C PHE A 230 -1.89 -7.28 7.86
N ALA A 231 -2.45 -8.01 8.80
CA ALA A 231 -1.95 -8.13 10.15
C ALA A 231 -2.17 -9.55 10.66
N LYS A 232 -1.53 -9.93 11.77
CA LYS A 232 -1.81 -11.22 12.38
C LYS A 232 -3.27 -11.31 12.80
N LYS A 233 -3.87 -12.49 12.64
CA LYS A 233 -5.26 -12.75 13.03
C LYS A 233 -5.51 -12.35 14.48
N SER A 234 -4.61 -12.70 15.39
CA SER A 234 -4.71 -12.32 16.80
C SER A 234 -4.66 -10.80 17.04
N TYR A 235 -3.90 -10.07 16.22
CA TYR A 235 -3.84 -8.60 16.32
C TYR A 235 -5.16 -7.97 15.88
N ILE A 236 -5.72 -8.43 14.75
CA ILE A 236 -7.03 -7.97 14.23
C ILE A 236 -8.14 -8.22 15.27
N GLU A 237 -8.18 -9.42 15.85
CA GLU A 237 -9.17 -9.80 16.85
C GLU A 237 -9.07 -8.97 18.15
N LYS A 238 -7.85 -8.63 18.57
CA LYS A 238 -7.61 -7.82 19.78
C LYS A 238 -7.83 -6.32 19.56
N ASN A 239 -7.66 -5.83 18.34
CA ASN A 239 -7.62 -4.41 18.02
C ASN A 239 -8.60 -4.03 16.89
N PRO A 240 -9.89 -4.47 16.92
CA PRO A 240 -10.81 -4.25 15.80
C PRO A 240 -11.08 -2.77 15.52
N ASN A 241 -11.03 -1.90 16.54
CA ASN A 241 -11.22 -0.46 16.36
C ASN A 241 -10.03 0.20 15.65
N ILE A 242 -8.80 -0.28 15.91
CA ILE A 242 -7.61 0.20 15.21
C ILE A 242 -7.68 -0.18 13.73
N ILE A 243 -7.96 -1.45 13.44
CA ILE A 243 -8.09 -1.94 12.06
C ILE A 243 -9.20 -1.21 11.32
N GLN A 244 -10.34 -0.95 11.98
CA GLN A 244 -11.43 -0.16 11.38
C GLN A 244 -11.00 1.28 11.09
N GLY A 245 -10.39 1.97 12.05
CA GLY A 245 -9.88 3.34 11.88
C GLY A 245 -8.84 3.42 10.77
N PHE A 246 -7.91 2.45 10.75
CA PHE A 246 -6.91 2.33 9.70
C PHE A 246 -7.56 2.16 8.31
N THR A 247 -8.51 1.24 8.19
CA THR A 247 -9.22 0.99 6.92
C THR A 247 -10.05 2.20 6.48
N ASN A 248 -10.69 2.92 7.42
CA ASN A 248 -11.40 4.16 7.12
C ASN A 248 -10.45 5.22 6.52
N ALA A 249 -9.26 5.37 7.10
CA ALA A 249 -8.26 6.35 6.63
C ALA A 249 -7.75 5.99 5.23
N ILE A 250 -7.47 4.71 4.96
CA ILE A 250 -7.06 4.23 3.64
C ILE A 250 -8.16 4.48 2.62
N TYR A 251 -9.42 4.15 2.92
CA TYR A 251 -10.53 4.38 2.00
C TYR A 251 -10.68 5.88 1.66
N LYS A 252 -10.53 6.78 2.65
CA LYS A 252 -10.52 8.23 2.39
C LYS A 252 -9.35 8.61 1.45
N GLY A 253 -8.17 8.00 1.62
CA GLY A 253 -7.01 8.21 0.75
C GLY A 253 -7.28 7.75 -0.70
N GLU A 254 -7.86 6.57 -0.89
CA GLU A 254 -8.28 6.04 -2.20
C GLU A 254 -9.29 6.98 -2.88
N GLN A 255 -10.33 7.40 -2.18
CA GLN A 255 -11.35 8.31 -2.70
C GLN A 255 -10.77 9.68 -3.05
N TRP A 256 -9.81 10.18 -2.25
CA TRP A 256 -9.15 11.45 -2.52
C TRP A 256 -8.29 11.36 -3.79
N VAL A 257 -7.45 10.34 -3.92
CA VAL A 257 -6.63 10.11 -5.12
C VAL A 257 -7.49 9.98 -6.38
N LYS A 258 -8.60 9.24 -6.30
CA LYS A 258 -9.54 9.09 -7.43
C LYS A 258 -10.14 10.40 -7.93
N SER A 259 -10.30 11.40 -7.06
CA SER A 259 -10.98 12.67 -7.35
C SER A 259 -10.02 13.83 -7.65
N HIS A 260 -8.70 13.60 -7.63
CA HIS A 260 -7.70 14.67 -7.81
C HIS A 260 -6.74 14.36 -8.96
N SER A 261 -6.17 15.40 -9.54
CA SER A 261 -5.16 15.31 -10.60
C SER A 261 -3.82 14.79 -10.08
N ALA A 262 -2.99 14.25 -10.98
CA ALA A 262 -1.62 13.84 -10.66
C ALA A 262 -0.83 14.95 -9.96
N LYS A 263 -1.00 16.21 -10.38
CA LYS A 263 -0.36 17.38 -9.77
C LYS A 263 -0.79 17.56 -8.30
N GLU A 264 -2.09 17.55 -8.03
CA GLU A 264 -2.61 17.70 -6.66
C GLU A 264 -2.16 16.55 -5.75
N ILE A 265 -2.10 15.32 -6.31
CA ILE A 265 -1.57 14.17 -5.59
C ILE A 265 -0.09 14.35 -5.30
N ALA A 266 0.72 14.77 -6.29
CA ALA A 266 2.14 15.06 -6.14
C ALA A 266 2.40 16.09 -5.04
N GLU A 267 1.67 17.21 -5.05
CA GLU A 267 1.76 18.26 -4.03
C GLU A 267 1.42 17.73 -2.62
N ALA A 268 0.48 16.76 -2.52
CA ALA A 268 0.08 16.20 -1.24
C ALA A 268 1.10 15.22 -0.65
N ILE A 269 1.93 14.58 -1.49
CA ILE A 269 2.83 13.50 -1.05
C ILE A 269 4.32 13.81 -1.22
N VAL A 270 4.69 15.00 -1.70
CA VAL A 270 6.08 15.39 -2.03
C VAL A 270 7.05 15.18 -0.86
N ASP A 271 6.63 15.40 0.36
CA ASP A 271 7.45 15.22 1.57
C ASP A 271 7.95 13.77 1.78
N PHE A 272 7.27 12.79 1.17
CA PHE A 272 7.70 11.39 1.19
C PHE A 272 8.77 11.06 0.15
N PHE A 273 9.05 11.98 -0.78
CA PHE A 273 9.95 11.80 -1.92
C PHE A 273 10.93 12.96 -2.06
N PRO A 274 11.78 13.23 -1.04
CA PRO A 274 12.65 14.42 -1.02
C PRO A 274 13.66 14.47 -2.17
N ASP A 275 14.00 13.33 -2.76
CA ASP A 275 14.97 13.22 -3.86
C ASP A 275 14.32 13.27 -5.27
N THR A 276 12.98 13.48 -5.34
CA THR A 276 12.23 13.52 -6.60
C THR A 276 11.61 14.89 -6.80
N ASP A 277 11.91 15.53 -7.94
CA ASP A 277 11.27 16.81 -8.27
C ASP A 277 9.76 16.66 -8.55
N LEU A 278 9.00 17.73 -8.30
CA LEU A 278 7.54 17.68 -8.37
C LEU A 278 7.03 17.30 -9.77
N THR A 279 7.72 17.72 -10.83
CA THR A 279 7.35 17.40 -12.22
C THR A 279 7.51 15.90 -12.51
N MET A 280 8.60 15.29 -12.00
CA MET A 280 8.81 13.85 -12.13
C MET A 280 7.78 13.08 -11.30
N LEU A 281 7.47 13.57 -10.09
CA LEU A 281 6.47 12.96 -9.23
C LEU A 281 5.08 12.99 -9.88
N GLU A 282 4.70 14.13 -10.49
CA GLU A 282 3.46 14.29 -11.25
C GLU A 282 3.39 13.31 -12.43
N ALA A 283 4.46 13.22 -13.23
CA ALA A 283 4.51 12.30 -14.37
C ALA A 283 4.38 10.83 -13.93
N ALA A 284 5.09 10.42 -12.87
CA ALA A 284 5.01 9.09 -12.30
C ALA A 284 3.61 8.74 -11.77
N LEU A 285 2.93 9.70 -11.15
CA LEU A 285 1.55 9.52 -10.69
C LEU A 285 0.57 9.42 -11.87
N GLN A 286 0.79 10.23 -12.94
CA GLN A 286 -0.02 10.14 -14.13
C GLN A 286 0.06 8.75 -14.77
N SER A 287 1.24 8.14 -14.83
CA SER A 287 1.40 6.77 -15.31
C SER A 287 0.52 5.76 -14.55
N TYR A 288 0.36 5.93 -13.23
CA TYR A 288 -0.51 5.05 -12.42
C TYR A 288 -1.99 5.38 -12.56
N ILE A 289 -2.35 6.64 -12.79
CA ILE A 289 -3.73 7.04 -13.14
C ILE A 289 -4.12 6.41 -14.47
N ASP A 290 -3.27 6.52 -15.48
CA ASP A 290 -3.53 6.06 -16.85
C ASP A 290 -3.79 4.55 -16.90
N ILE A 291 -3.10 3.76 -16.09
CA ILE A 291 -3.32 2.31 -16.00
C ILE A 291 -4.40 1.91 -15.00
N ASP A 292 -5.07 2.86 -14.33
CA ASP A 292 -6.06 2.57 -13.26
C ASP A 292 -5.48 1.63 -12.18
N ALA A 293 -4.35 2.04 -11.59
CA ALA A 293 -3.56 1.19 -10.69
C ALA A 293 -4.21 0.97 -9.33
N TRP A 294 -5.01 1.94 -8.85
CA TRP A 294 -5.56 1.95 -7.51
C TRP A 294 -7.00 1.45 -7.43
N ARG A 295 -7.33 0.88 -6.29
CA ARG A 295 -8.71 0.46 -5.99
C ARG A 295 -9.61 1.67 -5.75
N ASP A 296 -10.91 1.49 -6.08
CA ASP A 296 -11.99 2.42 -5.71
C ASP A 296 -12.40 2.30 -4.24
N ASN A 297 -12.10 1.16 -3.63
CA ASN A 297 -12.43 0.84 -2.25
C ASN A 297 -11.55 -0.33 -1.77
N PRO A 298 -11.36 -0.50 -0.45
CA PRO A 298 -10.38 -1.45 0.07
C PRO A 298 -10.84 -2.92 0.09
N VAL A 299 -11.92 -3.29 -0.59
CA VAL A 299 -12.40 -4.69 -0.66
C VAL A 299 -11.51 -5.51 -1.59
N LEU A 300 -10.94 -6.60 -1.08
CA LEU A 300 -10.30 -7.62 -1.90
C LEU A 300 -11.36 -8.64 -2.35
N LYS A 301 -11.69 -8.63 -3.65
CA LYS A 301 -12.73 -9.49 -4.20
C LYS A 301 -12.28 -10.95 -4.28
N GLN A 302 -13.23 -11.88 -4.16
CA GLN A 302 -12.94 -13.31 -4.20
C GLN A 302 -12.40 -13.75 -5.57
N GLU A 303 -12.95 -13.22 -6.66
CA GLU A 303 -12.49 -13.50 -8.02
C GLU A 303 -11.04 -13.03 -8.25
N SER A 304 -10.69 -11.85 -7.73
CA SER A 304 -9.32 -11.33 -7.84
C SER A 304 -8.33 -12.17 -7.02
N PHE A 305 -8.74 -12.60 -5.81
CA PHE A 305 -7.94 -13.51 -4.99
C PHE A 305 -7.74 -14.88 -5.66
N ALA A 306 -8.77 -15.42 -6.31
CA ALA A 306 -8.68 -16.65 -7.06
C ALA A 306 -7.73 -16.51 -8.27
N LEU A 307 -7.76 -15.37 -8.97
CA LEU A 307 -6.83 -15.08 -10.06
C LEU A 307 -5.37 -15.02 -9.55
N LEU A 308 -5.12 -14.36 -8.42
CA LEU A 308 -3.79 -14.35 -7.82
C LEU A 308 -3.29 -15.77 -7.54
N GLN A 309 -4.12 -16.63 -6.94
CA GLN A 309 -3.74 -18.01 -6.66
C GLN A 309 -3.49 -18.82 -7.94
N LYS A 310 -4.27 -18.55 -9.01
CA LYS A 310 -4.01 -19.13 -10.33
C LYS A 310 -2.63 -18.72 -10.85
N VAL A 311 -2.29 -17.43 -10.79
CA VAL A 311 -0.98 -16.89 -11.20
C VAL A 311 0.15 -17.55 -10.39
N MET A 312 0.00 -17.66 -9.07
CA MET A 312 0.96 -18.34 -8.19
C MET A 312 1.15 -19.82 -8.57
N LYS A 313 0.06 -20.53 -8.90
CA LYS A 313 0.13 -21.94 -9.35
C LYS A 313 0.82 -22.08 -10.71
N GLU A 314 0.51 -21.21 -11.66
CA GLU A 314 1.14 -21.21 -12.98
C GLU A 314 2.64 -20.88 -12.92
N ALA A 315 3.07 -20.10 -11.94
CA ALA A 315 4.49 -19.86 -11.62
C ALA A 315 5.16 -21.06 -10.93
N GLY A 316 4.37 -22.01 -10.41
CA GLY A 316 4.87 -23.16 -9.63
C GLY A 316 5.19 -22.83 -8.17
N GLU A 317 4.67 -21.71 -7.67
CA GLU A 317 4.92 -21.20 -6.31
C GLU A 317 3.78 -21.54 -5.34
N LEU A 318 2.70 -22.16 -5.81
CA LEU A 318 1.55 -22.54 -4.97
C LEU A 318 1.10 -23.98 -5.29
N GLU A 319 1.24 -24.88 -4.34
CA GLU A 319 0.75 -26.26 -4.46
C GLU A 319 -0.73 -26.36 -4.09
N LYS A 320 -1.13 -25.69 -2.99
CA LYS A 320 -2.48 -25.75 -2.45
C LYS A 320 -3.06 -24.35 -2.31
N GLU A 321 -4.29 -24.18 -2.79
CA GLU A 321 -5.03 -22.92 -2.63
C GLU A 321 -5.39 -22.67 -1.16
N ALA A 322 -5.26 -21.43 -0.74
CA ALA A 322 -5.72 -20.95 0.55
C ALA A 322 -7.22 -20.63 0.49
N ASP A 323 -7.91 -20.88 1.60
CA ASP A 323 -9.32 -20.51 1.75
C ASP A 323 -9.46 -18.98 1.83
N TYR A 324 -10.21 -18.41 0.88
CA TYR A 324 -10.48 -16.97 0.85
C TYR A 324 -11.06 -16.46 2.18
N GLY A 325 -12.07 -17.13 2.73
CA GLY A 325 -12.72 -16.72 3.98
C GLY A 325 -11.84 -16.80 5.23
N LYS A 326 -10.67 -17.46 5.12
CA LYS A 326 -9.66 -17.50 6.19
C LYS A 326 -8.61 -16.42 6.02
N VAL A 327 -8.13 -16.20 4.80
CA VAL A 327 -7.03 -15.29 4.51
C VAL A 327 -7.50 -13.85 4.32
N VAL A 328 -8.75 -13.63 3.89
CA VAL A 328 -9.31 -12.28 3.62
C VAL A 328 -10.42 -11.98 4.63
N ASN A 329 -10.36 -10.78 5.22
CA ASN A 329 -11.37 -10.26 6.14
C ASN A 329 -11.86 -8.88 5.66
N ASN A 330 -12.81 -8.86 4.75
CA ASN A 330 -13.38 -7.62 4.20
C ASN A 330 -14.33 -6.86 5.13
N SER A 331 -14.63 -7.39 6.32
CA SER A 331 -15.64 -6.78 7.19
C SER A 331 -15.34 -5.32 7.56
N PHE A 332 -14.05 -4.95 7.63
CA PHE A 332 -13.61 -3.58 7.91
C PHE A 332 -13.76 -2.68 6.68
N ALA A 333 -13.42 -3.19 5.50
CA ALA A 333 -13.58 -2.49 4.22
C ALA A 333 -15.07 -2.21 3.92
N GLU A 334 -15.94 -3.20 4.10
CA GLU A 334 -17.39 -3.08 3.91
C GLU A 334 -18.00 -2.03 4.86
N LYS A 335 -17.59 -2.04 6.15
CA LYS A 335 -18.01 -1.03 7.12
C LYS A 335 -17.50 0.37 6.78
N ALA A 336 -16.26 0.49 6.27
CA ALA A 336 -15.72 1.78 5.82
C ALA A 336 -16.54 2.34 4.66
N ILE A 337 -16.89 1.52 3.66
CA ILE A 337 -17.75 1.89 2.53
C ILE A 337 -19.15 2.31 3.03
N GLN A 338 -19.76 1.53 3.91
CA GLN A 338 -21.08 1.85 4.45
C GLN A 338 -21.10 3.19 5.21
N LYS A 339 -20.02 3.48 5.96
CA LYS A 339 -19.91 4.70 6.77
C LYS A 339 -19.56 5.94 5.95
N LEU A 340 -18.69 5.81 4.95
CA LEU A 340 -18.02 6.93 4.27
C LEU A 340 -18.37 7.05 2.79
N GLY A 341 -18.95 6.03 2.17
CA GLY A 341 -19.25 5.96 0.73
C GLY A 341 -20.55 6.68 0.33
N LYS A 342 -20.92 7.77 1.03
CA LYS A 342 -22.14 8.57 0.77
C LYS A 342 -21.82 9.77 -0.09
#